data_0ae100d995ce66cebfd344bb042bca1d
#
_entry.id   0ae100d995ce66cebfd344bb042bca1d
#
_cell.length_a   1.000
_cell.length_b   1.000
_cell.length_c   1.000
_cell.angle_alpha   90.00
_cell.angle_beta   90.00
_cell.angle_gamma   90.00
#
_symmetry.space_group_name_H-M   'P 1'
#
loop_
_entity.id
_entity.type
_entity.pdbx_description
1 polymer ?
#
loop_
_entity_poly.entity_id
_entity_poly.type
_entity_poly.pdbx_seq_one_letter_code
_entity_poly.pdbx_strand_id
1 'polypeptide(L)'
;MKLGSDQGVAMIFALIALIILSALSVSFLNLSSKGAKTAATIIKRTQSWAETEGAIHAAVSSLVNRDSVPELYGSGNKLPINVGDQTIEVTVSNACGRWDINEGDITILNRILNKLGSRTHTDFIQGVKKARAMPNGFQSTNQVLSMPGLEPEIKQRLVSEITLHCRSNAIDKIFASPVLATVIKDSPDTYDYFPPQRIFRLYASNSRGPGTNVSVSAYIEILENPENPFEILEWKVNE
;
A
#
# COMPACT_ATOMS: atom_id res chain seq x y z
N MET A 1 -27.43 -75.27 -29.53
CA MET A 1 -27.35 -74.11 -28.62
C MET A 1 -26.07 -73.38 -28.89
N LYS A 2 -26.13 -72.20 -29.58
CA LYS A 2 -24.98 -71.33 -29.77
C LYS A 2 -24.98 -70.26 -28.66
N LEU A 3 -24.27 -70.50 -27.55
CA LEU A 3 -24.14 -69.62 -26.42
C LEU A 3 -22.71 -69.06 -26.26
N GLY A 4 -21.95 -68.96 -27.36
CA GLY A 4 -20.55 -68.62 -27.31
C GLY A 4 -20.14 -67.18 -27.73
N SER A 5 -21.05 -66.40 -28.34
CA SER A 5 -20.69 -65.08 -28.92
C SER A 5 -21.02 -63.87 -28.03
N ASP A 6 -21.99 -63.99 -27.16
CA ASP A 6 -22.46 -62.84 -26.36
C ASP A 6 -21.61 -62.52 -25.13
N GLN A 7 -20.91 -63.52 -24.60
CA GLN A 7 -20.01 -63.34 -23.44
C GLN A 7 -18.78 -62.49 -23.75
N GLY A 8 -18.25 -62.57 -24.97
CA GLY A 8 -17.12 -61.76 -25.40
C GLY A 8 -17.44 -60.29 -25.55
N VAL A 9 -18.64 -60.00 -26.04
CA VAL A 9 -19.13 -58.62 -26.24
C VAL A 9 -19.40 -57.95 -24.89
N ALA A 10 -20.01 -58.66 -23.93
CA ALA A 10 -20.26 -58.15 -22.58
C ALA A 10 -18.96 -57.78 -21.84
N MET A 11 -17.90 -58.56 -22.00
CA MET A 11 -16.60 -58.31 -21.40
C MET A 11 -15.93 -57.06 -21.99
N ILE A 12 -16.06 -56.79 -23.28
CA ILE A 12 -15.54 -55.57 -23.91
C ILE A 12 -16.28 -54.33 -23.39
N PHE A 13 -17.59 -54.38 -23.27
CA PHE A 13 -18.38 -53.27 -22.68
C PHE A 13 -18.02 -53.01 -21.24
N ALA A 14 -17.82 -54.04 -20.44
CA ALA A 14 -17.39 -53.92 -19.04
C ALA A 14 -15.99 -53.25 -18.93
N LEU A 15 -15.05 -53.61 -19.81
CA LEU A 15 -13.74 -52.98 -19.88
C LEU A 15 -13.81 -51.51 -20.27
N ILE A 16 -14.61 -51.16 -21.27
CA ILE A 16 -14.82 -49.77 -21.69
C ILE A 16 -15.46 -48.96 -20.57
N ALA A 17 -16.46 -49.48 -19.90
CA ALA A 17 -17.09 -48.82 -18.76
C ALA A 17 -16.10 -48.58 -17.62
N LEU A 18 -15.23 -49.55 -17.31
CA LEU A 18 -14.17 -49.40 -16.31
C LEU A 18 -13.15 -48.31 -16.68
N ILE A 19 -12.75 -48.21 -17.92
CA ILE A 19 -11.82 -47.19 -18.44
C ILE A 19 -12.47 -45.80 -18.28
N ILE A 20 -13.74 -45.64 -18.66
CA ILE A 20 -14.45 -44.37 -18.55
C ILE A 20 -14.60 -43.95 -17.08
N LEU A 21 -15.01 -44.87 -16.21
CA LEU A 21 -15.13 -44.62 -14.78
C LEU A 21 -13.78 -44.24 -14.13
N SER A 22 -12.69 -44.89 -14.52
CA SER A 22 -11.35 -44.59 -14.06
C SER A 22 -10.93 -43.18 -14.49
N ALA A 23 -11.15 -42.80 -15.75
CA ALA A 23 -10.84 -41.50 -16.28
C ALA A 23 -11.65 -40.37 -15.58
N LEU A 24 -12.94 -40.60 -15.32
CA LEU A 24 -13.79 -39.69 -14.57
C LEU A 24 -13.29 -39.51 -13.12
N SER A 25 -12.93 -40.62 -12.47
CA SER A 25 -12.42 -40.59 -11.09
C SER A 25 -11.12 -39.79 -10.98
N VAL A 26 -10.18 -39.97 -11.90
CA VAL A 26 -8.93 -39.18 -11.94
C VAL A 26 -9.20 -37.70 -12.19
N SER A 27 -10.12 -37.40 -13.09
CA SER A 27 -10.52 -36.01 -13.39
C SER A 27 -11.15 -35.34 -12.17
N PHE A 28 -12.02 -36.04 -11.45
CA PHE A 28 -12.65 -35.54 -10.24
C PHE A 28 -11.62 -35.29 -9.11
N LEU A 29 -10.70 -36.22 -8.89
CA LEU A 29 -9.62 -36.05 -7.91
C LEU A 29 -8.74 -34.85 -8.21
N ASN A 30 -8.39 -34.63 -9.49
CA ASN A 30 -7.61 -33.48 -9.90
C ASN A 30 -8.36 -32.15 -9.68
N LEU A 31 -9.65 -32.11 -9.98
CA LEU A 31 -10.49 -30.93 -9.75
C LEU A 31 -10.62 -30.63 -8.25
N SER A 32 -10.88 -31.67 -7.44
CA SER A 32 -10.98 -31.55 -5.98
C SER A 32 -9.69 -31.06 -5.34
N SER A 33 -8.54 -31.61 -5.76
CA SER A 33 -7.23 -31.18 -5.28
C SER A 33 -6.92 -29.73 -5.63
N LYS A 34 -7.23 -29.27 -6.85
CA LYS A 34 -7.09 -27.87 -7.24
C LYS A 34 -8.01 -26.96 -6.42
N GLY A 35 -9.25 -27.36 -6.23
CA GLY A 35 -10.22 -26.64 -5.38
C GLY A 35 -9.72 -26.46 -3.94
N ALA A 36 -9.21 -27.53 -3.34
CA ALA A 36 -8.66 -27.50 -1.99
C ALA A 36 -7.44 -26.58 -1.87
N LYS A 37 -6.52 -26.58 -2.86
CA LYS A 37 -5.37 -25.67 -2.90
C LYS A 37 -5.81 -24.22 -3.01
N THR A 38 -6.77 -23.93 -3.89
CA THR A 38 -7.32 -22.58 -4.05
C THR A 38 -7.97 -22.09 -2.76
N ALA A 39 -8.81 -22.91 -2.12
CA ALA A 39 -9.41 -22.58 -0.85
C ALA A 39 -8.39 -22.31 0.25
N ALA A 40 -7.35 -23.14 0.36
CA ALA A 40 -6.26 -22.94 1.31
C ALA A 40 -5.50 -21.61 1.06
N THR A 41 -5.29 -21.24 -0.20
CA THR A 41 -4.63 -19.96 -0.55
C THR A 41 -5.52 -18.77 -0.16
N ILE A 42 -6.82 -18.84 -0.43
CA ILE A 42 -7.78 -17.80 -0.05
C ILE A 42 -7.80 -17.61 1.48
N ILE A 43 -7.89 -18.71 2.24
CA ILE A 43 -7.87 -18.67 3.71
C ILE A 43 -6.59 -17.99 4.22
N LYS A 44 -5.42 -18.40 3.73
CA LYS A 44 -4.14 -17.80 4.13
C LYS A 44 -4.04 -16.32 3.76
N ARG A 45 -4.58 -15.91 2.60
CA ARG A 45 -4.60 -14.52 2.17
C ARG A 45 -5.50 -13.67 3.06
N THR A 46 -6.72 -14.15 3.36
CA THR A 46 -7.64 -13.49 4.28
C THR A 46 -7.02 -13.34 5.67
N GLN A 47 -6.31 -14.36 6.12
CA GLN A 47 -5.61 -14.33 7.40
C GLN A 47 -4.46 -13.31 7.37
N SER A 48 -3.62 -13.29 6.31
CA SER A 48 -2.57 -12.28 6.13
C SER A 48 -3.15 -10.87 6.13
N TRP A 49 -4.31 -10.68 5.50
CA TRP A 49 -5.00 -9.40 5.49
C TRP A 49 -5.44 -8.98 6.90
N ALA A 50 -6.19 -9.83 7.60
CA ALA A 50 -6.66 -9.53 8.95
C ALA A 50 -5.52 -9.23 9.93
N GLU A 51 -4.42 -9.96 9.83
CA GLU A 51 -3.22 -9.74 10.65
C GLU A 51 -2.53 -8.42 10.32
N THR A 52 -2.41 -8.08 9.04
CA THR A 52 -1.81 -6.80 8.60
C THR A 52 -2.65 -5.63 9.06
N GLU A 53 -3.96 -5.72 8.94
CA GLU A 53 -4.91 -4.73 9.41
C GLU A 53 -4.85 -4.57 10.94
N GLY A 54 -4.85 -5.69 11.66
CA GLY A 54 -4.67 -5.71 13.11
C GLY A 54 -3.36 -5.06 13.57
N ALA A 55 -2.26 -5.28 12.83
CA ALA A 55 -0.99 -4.65 13.11
C ALA A 55 -1.04 -3.12 12.93
N ILE A 56 -1.71 -2.62 11.87
CA ILE A 56 -1.91 -1.18 11.68
C ILE A 56 -2.73 -0.59 12.83
N HIS A 57 -3.83 -1.21 13.22
CA HIS A 57 -4.65 -0.71 14.34
C HIS A 57 -3.89 -0.70 15.68
N ALA A 58 -3.07 -1.72 15.95
CA ALA A 58 -2.23 -1.75 17.14
C ALA A 58 -1.16 -0.64 17.11
N ALA A 59 -0.58 -0.36 15.93
CA ALA A 59 0.35 0.75 15.76
C ALA A 59 -0.33 2.11 15.98
N VAL A 60 -1.56 2.31 15.49
CA VAL A 60 -2.35 3.52 15.76
C VAL A 60 -2.58 3.70 17.26
N SER A 61 -2.98 2.63 17.96
CA SER A 61 -3.16 2.67 19.41
C SER A 61 -1.88 3.08 20.15
N SER A 62 -0.72 2.59 19.70
CA SER A 62 0.58 2.97 20.26
C SER A 62 0.93 4.43 20.01
N LEU A 63 0.55 5.00 18.86
CA LEU A 63 0.75 6.41 18.54
C LEU A 63 -0.19 7.35 19.34
N VAL A 64 -1.41 6.91 19.62
CA VAL A 64 -2.38 7.66 20.46
C VAL A 64 -1.91 7.71 21.92
N ASN A 65 -1.39 6.60 22.44
CA ASN A 65 -0.93 6.48 23.82
C ASN A 65 0.52 7.02 23.94
N ARG A 66 0.66 8.34 23.88
CA ARG A 66 1.93 9.12 23.77
C ARG A 66 3.05 8.76 24.75
N ASP A 67 2.74 8.18 25.90
CA ASP A 67 3.73 7.91 26.95
C ASP A 67 4.70 6.77 26.59
N SER A 68 4.41 6.02 25.53
CA SER A 68 5.17 4.81 25.25
C SER A 68 6.26 4.96 24.18
N VAL A 69 6.23 5.95 23.27
CA VAL A 69 7.17 5.92 22.13
C VAL A 69 7.52 7.30 21.53
N PRO A 70 8.28 8.16 22.23
CA PRO A 70 8.79 9.41 21.65
C PRO A 70 9.64 9.20 20.39
N GLU A 71 10.31 8.06 20.27
CA GLU A 71 11.22 7.72 19.18
C GLU A 71 10.52 7.35 17.87
N LEU A 72 9.21 7.00 17.89
CA LEU A 72 8.45 6.63 16.70
C LEU A 72 8.12 7.79 15.76
N TYR A 73 8.33 9.02 16.20
CA TYR A 73 8.08 10.21 15.37
C TYR A 73 9.13 10.43 14.27
N GLY A 74 10.19 9.61 14.22
CA GLY A 74 11.21 9.66 13.17
C GLY A 74 10.74 9.13 11.82
N SER A 75 11.39 9.54 10.74
CA SER A 75 11.08 9.07 9.38
C SER A 75 11.44 7.60 9.23
N GLY A 76 10.45 6.76 8.91
CA GLY A 76 10.67 5.36 8.54
C GLY A 76 10.96 4.41 9.69
N ASN A 77 10.59 4.76 10.93
CA ASN A 77 10.74 3.85 12.06
C ASN A 77 9.84 2.63 11.90
N LYS A 78 10.40 1.47 12.23
CA LYS A 78 9.72 0.18 12.18
C LYS A 78 9.27 -0.21 13.56
N LEU A 79 7.98 -0.43 13.70
CA LEU A 79 7.36 -0.90 14.93
C LEU A 79 7.02 -2.39 14.78
N PRO A 80 7.66 -3.29 15.52
CA PRO A 80 7.30 -4.70 15.51
C PRO A 80 6.01 -4.90 16.32
N ILE A 81 4.97 -5.36 15.65
CA ILE A 81 3.67 -5.67 16.25
C ILE A 81 3.44 -7.18 16.22
N ASN A 82 3.15 -7.76 17.38
CA ASN A 82 2.79 -9.16 17.48
C ASN A 82 1.29 -9.34 17.25
N VAL A 83 0.92 -10.09 16.20
CA VAL A 83 -0.46 -10.43 15.87
C VAL A 83 -0.56 -11.96 15.73
N GLY A 84 -1.24 -12.61 16.68
CA GLY A 84 -1.30 -14.07 16.72
C GLY A 84 0.09 -14.69 16.89
N ASP A 85 0.48 -15.50 15.91
CA ASP A 85 1.77 -16.22 15.86
C ASP A 85 2.85 -15.49 15.05
N GLN A 86 2.57 -14.29 14.54
CA GLN A 86 3.49 -13.52 13.69
C GLN A 86 3.86 -12.17 14.29
N THR A 87 5.07 -11.72 13.98
CA THR A 87 5.51 -10.35 14.20
C THR A 87 5.52 -9.61 12.88
N ILE A 88 4.71 -8.55 12.78
CA ILE A 88 4.57 -7.73 11.58
C ILE A 88 5.24 -6.39 11.82
N GLU A 89 6.15 -6.01 10.95
CA GLU A 89 6.79 -4.70 11.00
C GLU A 89 5.86 -3.65 10.39
N VAL A 90 5.42 -2.70 11.22
CA VAL A 90 4.69 -1.51 10.77
C VAL A 90 5.68 -0.37 10.61
N THR A 91 5.84 0.12 9.39
CA THR A 91 6.64 1.32 9.12
C THR A 91 5.77 2.54 9.41
N VAL A 92 6.24 3.40 10.32
CA VAL A 92 5.59 4.65 10.67
C VAL A 92 6.41 5.81 10.11
N SER A 93 5.77 6.75 9.45
CA SER A 93 6.40 7.96 8.93
C SER A 93 5.48 9.16 9.08
N ASN A 94 6.03 10.32 9.40
CA ASN A 94 5.26 11.56 9.42
C ASN A 94 4.93 11.97 7.97
N ALA A 95 3.65 12.25 7.69
CA ALA A 95 3.21 12.65 6.36
C ALA A 95 3.76 14.03 5.96
N CYS A 96 4.00 14.90 6.93
CA CYS A 96 4.47 16.26 6.69
C CYS A 96 5.98 16.37 6.46
N GLY A 97 6.72 15.27 6.58
CA GLY A 97 8.07 15.15 6.03
C GLY A 97 8.12 15.09 4.50
N ARG A 98 6.96 15.18 3.83
CA ARG A 98 6.81 15.19 2.36
C ARG A 98 6.21 16.50 1.89
N TRP A 99 6.44 16.81 0.60
CA TRP A 99 5.85 17.99 -0.01
C TRP A 99 4.36 17.78 -0.31
N ASP A 100 3.50 18.67 0.21
CA ASP A 100 2.06 18.57 -0.03
C ASP A 100 1.72 19.03 -1.44
N ILE A 101 1.08 18.15 -2.24
CA ILE A 101 0.80 18.46 -3.63
C ILE A 101 -0.32 19.48 -3.80
N ASN A 102 -1.20 19.65 -2.82
CA ASN A 102 -2.27 20.65 -2.86
C ASN A 102 -1.82 22.00 -2.34
N GLU A 103 -1.05 22.03 -1.23
CA GLU A 103 -0.71 23.25 -0.51
C GLU A 103 0.76 23.69 -0.64
N GLY A 104 1.65 22.76 -0.99
CA GLY A 104 3.11 22.99 -1.01
C GLY A 104 3.53 24.06 -2.03
N ASP A 105 4.60 24.78 -1.73
CA ASP A 105 5.14 25.82 -2.61
C ASP A 105 5.62 25.23 -3.94
N ILE A 106 5.17 25.82 -5.05
CA ILE A 106 5.52 25.40 -6.41
C ILE A 106 7.02 25.58 -6.71
N THR A 107 7.69 26.54 -6.05
CA THR A 107 9.14 26.72 -6.21
C THR A 107 9.89 25.51 -5.67
N ILE A 108 9.41 24.92 -4.59
CA ILE A 108 9.93 23.68 -4.01
C ILE A 108 9.70 22.49 -4.96
N LEU A 109 8.51 22.38 -5.55
CA LEU A 109 8.25 21.35 -6.56
C LEU A 109 9.27 21.41 -7.71
N ASN A 110 9.54 22.59 -8.21
CA ASN A 110 10.52 22.80 -9.27
C ASN A 110 11.92 22.31 -8.86
N ARG A 111 12.35 22.58 -7.62
CA ARG A 111 13.63 22.10 -7.08
C ARG A 111 13.63 20.59 -6.87
N ILE A 112 12.54 20.02 -6.39
CA ILE A 112 12.38 18.55 -6.26
C ILE A 112 12.57 17.88 -7.62
N LEU A 113 11.87 18.37 -8.66
CA LEU A 113 11.95 17.82 -10.01
C LEU A 113 13.36 17.92 -10.60
N ASN A 114 14.03 19.04 -10.41
CA ASN A 114 15.43 19.20 -10.80
C ASN A 114 16.34 18.19 -10.07
N LYS A 115 16.13 17.99 -8.77
CA LYS A 115 16.91 17.03 -7.96
C LYS A 115 16.65 15.58 -8.35
N LEU A 116 15.43 15.28 -8.79
CA LEU A 116 15.06 13.98 -9.33
C LEU A 116 15.61 13.72 -10.74
N GLY A 117 16.19 14.75 -11.39
CA GLY A 117 16.81 14.65 -12.71
C GLY A 117 15.90 14.97 -13.89
N SER A 118 14.71 15.55 -13.65
CA SER A 118 13.84 16.01 -14.72
C SER A 118 14.46 17.21 -15.44
N ARG A 119 14.60 17.14 -16.75
CA ARG A 119 15.14 18.24 -17.57
C ARG A 119 14.06 19.20 -18.09
N THR A 120 12.87 18.67 -18.32
CA THR A 120 11.73 19.43 -18.84
C THR A 120 10.49 19.05 -18.03
N HIS A 121 9.96 19.98 -17.24
CA HIS A 121 8.81 19.74 -16.36
C HIS A 121 7.83 20.92 -16.29
N THR A 122 7.98 21.87 -17.21
CA THR A 122 7.11 23.07 -17.27
C THR A 122 5.64 22.69 -17.42
N ASP A 123 5.33 21.77 -18.35
CA ASP A 123 3.96 21.32 -18.61
C ASP A 123 3.37 20.62 -17.39
N PHE A 124 4.18 19.82 -16.69
CA PHE A 124 3.76 19.17 -15.45
C PHE A 124 3.42 20.21 -14.37
N ILE A 125 4.29 21.20 -14.16
CA ILE A 125 4.04 22.27 -13.17
C ILE A 125 2.77 23.06 -13.50
N GLN A 126 2.54 23.39 -14.78
CA GLN A 126 1.31 24.06 -15.20
C GLN A 126 0.08 23.17 -14.95
N GLY A 127 0.20 21.87 -15.22
CA GLY A 127 -0.83 20.88 -14.89
C GLY A 127 -1.14 20.85 -13.41
N VAL A 128 -0.12 20.85 -12.55
CA VAL A 128 -0.30 20.89 -11.07
C VAL A 128 -1.04 22.16 -10.65
N LYS A 129 -0.62 23.34 -11.16
CA LYS A 129 -1.32 24.62 -10.88
C LYS A 129 -2.79 24.57 -11.30
N LYS A 130 -3.08 24.03 -12.48
CA LYS A 130 -4.44 23.88 -12.98
C LYS A 130 -5.27 22.94 -12.14
N ALA A 131 -4.71 21.79 -11.72
CA ALA A 131 -5.40 20.82 -10.88
C ALA A 131 -5.71 21.37 -9.49
N ARG A 132 -4.79 22.11 -8.87
CA ARG A 132 -5.02 22.82 -7.59
C ARG A 132 -6.12 23.86 -7.66
N ALA A 133 -6.30 24.51 -8.80
CA ALA A 133 -7.35 25.50 -8.99
C ALA A 133 -8.77 24.87 -9.10
N MET A 134 -8.88 23.55 -9.22
CA MET A 134 -10.15 22.85 -9.18
C MET A 134 -10.69 22.75 -7.75
N PRO A 135 -12.02 22.71 -7.53
CA PRO A 135 -12.62 22.72 -6.19
C PRO A 135 -12.10 21.66 -5.22
N ASN A 136 -11.67 20.51 -5.74
CA ASN A 136 -11.23 19.38 -4.91
C ASN A 136 -9.72 19.14 -4.96
N GLY A 137 -8.96 19.88 -5.76
CA GLY A 137 -7.53 19.66 -5.93
C GLY A 137 -7.20 18.21 -6.34
N PHE A 138 -6.05 17.71 -5.87
CA PHE A 138 -5.68 16.30 -6.02
C PHE A 138 -6.34 15.44 -4.95
N GLN A 139 -6.99 14.36 -5.38
CA GLN A 139 -7.66 13.38 -4.50
C GLN A 139 -6.89 12.07 -4.38
N SER A 140 -5.92 11.82 -5.27
CA SER A 140 -5.09 10.62 -5.22
C SER A 140 -3.73 10.84 -5.91
N THR A 141 -2.73 10.07 -5.46
CA THR A 141 -1.41 10.04 -6.11
C THR A 141 -1.47 9.53 -7.55
N ASN A 142 -2.48 8.72 -7.90
CA ASN A 142 -2.68 8.24 -9.27
C ASN A 142 -2.98 9.37 -10.25
N GLN A 143 -3.63 10.46 -9.81
CA GLN A 143 -3.84 11.64 -10.62
C GLN A 143 -2.50 12.28 -11.02
N VAL A 144 -1.53 12.30 -10.09
CA VAL A 144 -0.18 12.79 -10.37
C VAL A 144 0.54 11.90 -11.38
N LEU A 145 0.42 10.58 -11.23
CA LEU A 145 1.04 9.62 -12.16
C LEU A 145 0.46 9.73 -13.57
N SER A 146 -0.81 10.07 -13.71
CA SER A 146 -1.49 10.21 -15.01
C SER A 146 -1.19 11.54 -15.72
N MET A 147 -0.62 12.55 -15.02
CA MET A 147 -0.34 13.85 -15.62
C MET A 147 0.77 13.78 -16.69
N PRO A 148 0.66 14.53 -17.80
CA PRO A 148 1.74 14.64 -18.80
C PRO A 148 2.93 15.49 -18.29
N GLY A 149 4.03 15.49 -19.03
CA GLY A 149 5.16 16.39 -18.81
C GLY A 149 6.27 15.87 -17.90
N LEU A 150 6.21 14.60 -17.48
CA LEU A 150 7.31 13.90 -16.78
C LEU A 150 7.48 12.49 -17.30
N GLU A 151 8.72 12.00 -17.27
CA GLU A 151 9.04 10.60 -17.54
C GLU A 151 8.45 9.68 -16.45
N PRO A 152 8.05 8.44 -16.80
CA PRO A 152 7.44 7.50 -15.84
C PRO A 152 8.31 7.26 -14.60
N GLU A 153 9.61 7.15 -14.76
CA GLU A 153 10.56 6.92 -13.66
C GLU A 153 10.62 8.11 -12.71
N ILE A 154 10.62 9.33 -13.24
CA ILE A 154 10.59 10.55 -12.42
C ILE A 154 9.28 10.65 -11.66
N LYS A 155 8.14 10.30 -12.29
CA LYS A 155 6.83 10.28 -11.62
C LYS A 155 6.81 9.32 -10.42
N GLN A 156 7.33 8.09 -10.59
CA GLN A 156 7.40 7.12 -9.50
C GLN A 156 8.25 7.62 -8.33
N ARG A 157 9.39 8.23 -8.62
CA ARG A 157 10.25 8.84 -7.61
C ARG A 157 9.58 10.05 -6.96
N LEU A 158 8.87 10.88 -7.71
CA LEU A 158 8.13 12.01 -7.19
C LEU A 158 7.04 11.57 -6.20
N VAL A 159 6.31 10.49 -6.50
CA VAL A 159 5.24 9.97 -5.60
C VAL A 159 5.78 9.60 -4.22
N SER A 160 7.05 9.19 -4.10
CA SER A 160 7.65 8.93 -2.78
C SER A 160 7.95 10.21 -1.99
N GLU A 161 8.06 11.37 -2.66
CA GLU A 161 8.41 12.65 -2.07
C GLU A 161 7.18 13.55 -1.78
N ILE A 162 5.99 13.14 -2.21
CA ILE A 162 4.76 13.93 -2.07
C ILE A 162 3.77 13.33 -1.10
N THR A 163 2.89 14.18 -0.58
CA THR A 163 1.72 13.80 0.21
C THR A 163 0.47 14.56 -0.27
N LEU A 164 -0.70 14.08 0.12
CA LEU A 164 -2.00 14.72 -0.09
C LEU A 164 -2.61 15.23 1.24
N HIS A 165 -1.97 14.91 2.36
CA HIS A 165 -2.63 14.94 3.66
C HIS A 165 -2.00 15.91 4.65
N CYS A 166 -0.86 16.55 4.34
CA CYS A 166 -0.21 17.44 5.30
C CYS A 166 -0.97 18.77 5.48
N ARG A 167 -1.69 19.21 4.47
CA ARG A 167 -2.45 20.48 4.47
C ARG A 167 -1.56 21.69 4.86
N SER A 168 -0.30 21.64 4.46
CA SER A 168 0.69 22.67 4.78
C SER A 168 1.55 22.99 3.55
N ASN A 169 1.94 24.24 3.44
CA ASN A 169 2.90 24.69 2.44
C ASN A 169 4.37 24.38 2.83
N ALA A 170 4.61 24.03 4.09
CA ALA A 170 5.93 23.72 4.63
C ALA A 170 6.18 22.21 4.68
N ILE A 171 7.46 21.84 4.74
CA ILE A 171 7.91 20.45 4.90
C ILE A 171 8.63 20.37 6.27
N ASP A 172 8.25 19.39 7.08
CA ASP A 172 8.93 19.16 8.35
C ASP A 172 10.34 18.60 8.12
N LYS A 173 11.35 19.42 8.45
CA LYS A 173 12.78 19.12 8.24
C LYS A 173 13.23 17.85 8.95
N ILE A 174 12.64 17.56 10.11
CA ILE A 174 13.02 16.39 10.95
C ILE A 174 12.64 15.10 10.24
N PHE A 175 11.54 15.12 9.48
CA PHE A 175 10.98 13.94 8.83
C PHE A 175 11.20 13.93 7.31
N ALA A 176 11.88 14.93 6.78
CA ALA A 176 12.13 15.06 5.35
C ALA A 176 13.03 13.92 4.84
N SER A 177 12.71 13.41 3.64
CA SER A 177 13.58 12.49 2.91
C SER A 177 14.94 13.14 2.62
N PRO A 178 16.00 12.36 2.31
CA PRO A 178 17.28 12.92 1.91
C PRO A 178 17.20 13.87 0.71
N VAL A 179 16.28 13.60 -0.24
CA VAL A 179 16.02 14.47 -1.39
C VAL A 179 15.44 15.80 -0.92
N LEU A 180 14.37 15.75 -0.13
CA LEU A 180 13.70 16.94 0.39
C LEU A 180 14.58 17.74 1.34
N ALA A 181 15.31 17.08 2.24
CA ALA A 181 16.26 17.73 3.13
C ALA A 181 17.31 18.57 2.37
N THR A 182 17.79 18.06 1.22
CA THR A 182 18.70 18.82 0.36
C THR A 182 18.01 20.04 -0.25
N VAL A 183 16.77 19.86 -0.78
CA VAL A 183 16.00 20.93 -1.39
C VAL A 183 15.66 22.06 -0.41
N ILE A 184 15.34 21.71 0.84
CA ILE A 184 14.97 22.64 1.91
C ILE A 184 16.20 23.42 2.42
N LYS A 185 17.36 22.77 2.51
CA LYS A 185 18.61 23.40 2.96
C LYS A 185 18.97 24.64 2.15
N ASP A 186 18.65 24.62 0.85
CA ASP A 186 18.89 25.72 -0.07
C ASP A 186 17.80 26.82 -0.02
N SER A 187 16.84 26.73 0.91
CA SER A 187 15.70 27.65 1.11
C SER A 187 15.55 28.04 2.59
N PRO A 188 16.45 28.81 3.19
CA PRO A 188 16.48 29.03 4.62
C PRO A 188 15.28 29.80 5.20
N ASP A 189 14.60 30.62 4.42
CA ASP A 189 13.69 31.65 4.94
C ASP A 189 12.22 31.21 5.14
N THR A 190 11.84 30.00 4.73
CA THR A 190 10.41 29.63 4.65
C THR A 190 9.95 28.59 5.69
N TYR A 191 10.87 28.01 6.49
CA TYR A 191 10.56 26.74 7.19
C TYR A 191 11.00 26.67 8.66
N ASP A 192 11.17 27.79 9.35
CA ASP A 192 11.69 27.79 10.74
C ASP A 192 10.66 27.38 11.79
N TYR A 193 9.37 27.42 11.48
CA TYR A 193 8.34 26.96 12.39
C TYR A 193 7.34 26.06 11.64
N PHE A 194 7.32 24.81 12.02
CA PHE A 194 6.31 23.86 11.63
C PHE A 194 5.50 23.45 12.85
N PRO A 195 4.20 23.77 12.93
CA PRO A 195 3.38 23.27 14.02
C PRO A 195 3.42 21.74 13.98
N PRO A 196 3.57 21.05 15.11
CA PRO A 196 3.65 19.60 15.15
C PRO A 196 2.36 19.00 14.59
N GLN A 197 2.38 18.70 13.31
CA GLN A 197 1.25 18.02 12.68
C GLN A 197 1.35 16.54 12.99
N ARG A 198 0.24 16.00 13.45
CA ARG A 198 0.12 14.62 13.93
C ARG A 198 -0.47 13.72 12.86
N ILE A 199 -0.02 13.90 11.63
CA ILE A 199 -0.46 13.09 10.49
C ILE A 199 0.62 12.08 10.16
N PHE A 200 0.28 10.81 10.31
CA PHE A 200 1.19 9.69 10.11
C PHE A 200 0.73 8.82 8.94
N ARG A 201 1.70 8.36 8.19
CA ARG A 201 1.52 7.26 7.26
C ARG A 201 2.04 5.99 7.93
N LEU A 202 1.18 4.98 8.01
CA LEU A 202 1.54 3.65 8.42
C LEU A 202 1.55 2.74 7.20
N TYR A 203 2.50 1.81 7.17
CA TYR A 203 2.59 0.79 6.13
C TYR A 203 3.00 -0.52 6.76
N ALA A 204 2.28 -1.57 6.44
CA ALA A 204 2.61 -2.94 6.83
C ALA A 204 2.40 -3.89 5.66
N SER A 205 3.18 -4.97 5.62
CA SER A 205 2.98 -6.06 4.68
C SER A 205 3.21 -7.40 5.34
N ASN A 206 2.41 -8.38 4.95
CA ASN A 206 2.48 -9.74 5.47
C ASN A 206 2.24 -10.76 4.36
N SER A 207 2.82 -11.97 4.52
CA SER A 207 2.62 -13.08 3.59
C SER A 207 2.75 -14.42 4.32
N ARG A 208 1.77 -15.28 4.18
CA ARG A 208 1.75 -16.65 4.72
C ARG A 208 2.13 -17.71 3.67
N GLY A 209 2.75 -17.26 2.57
CA GLY A 209 3.24 -18.11 1.50
C GLY A 209 3.02 -17.54 0.10
N PRO A 210 3.34 -18.29 -0.95
CA PRO A 210 3.19 -17.82 -2.34
C PRO A 210 1.75 -17.40 -2.66
N GLY A 211 1.60 -16.21 -3.25
CA GLY A 211 0.28 -15.68 -3.64
C GLY A 211 -0.60 -15.18 -2.49
N THR A 212 -0.04 -15.01 -1.28
CA THR A 212 -0.77 -14.52 -0.10
C THR A 212 -0.23 -13.20 0.43
N ASN A 213 0.59 -12.52 -0.37
CA ASN A 213 1.14 -11.21 0.02
C ASN A 213 0.03 -10.16 0.06
N VAL A 214 -0.07 -9.48 1.18
CA VAL A 214 -1.01 -8.37 1.40
C VAL A 214 -0.23 -7.22 2.01
N SER A 215 -0.49 -6.00 1.54
CA SER A 215 0.01 -4.81 2.19
C SER A 215 -1.11 -3.81 2.46
N VAL A 216 -1.02 -3.14 3.60
CA VAL A 216 -1.94 -2.09 4.01
C VAL A 216 -1.15 -0.81 4.23
N SER A 217 -1.66 0.28 3.68
CA SER A 217 -1.17 1.62 3.99
C SER A 217 -2.31 2.50 4.47
N ALA A 218 -2.08 3.24 5.55
CA ALA A 218 -3.05 4.14 6.13
C ALA A 218 -2.43 5.52 6.37
N TYR A 219 -3.20 6.57 6.13
CA TYR A 219 -2.90 7.90 6.64
C TYR A 219 -3.87 8.19 7.78
N ILE A 220 -3.32 8.58 8.92
CA ILE A 220 -4.08 8.88 10.13
C ILE A 220 -3.66 10.24 10.68
N GLU A 221 -4.64 10.96 11.21
CA GLU A 221 -4.43 12.17 12.00
C GLU A 221 -4.72 11.87 13.47
N ILE A 222 -3.77 12.17 14.35
CA ILE A 222 -3.96 12.04 15.80
C ILE A 222 -4.60 13.34 16.31
N LEU A 223 -5.78 13.20 16.90
CA LEU A 223 -6.57 14.31 17.43
C LEU A 223 -6.35 14.50 18.93
N GLU A 224 -6.57 15.71 19.43
CA GLU A 224 -6.55 15.99 20.88
C GLU A 224 -7.87 15.68 21.58
N ASN A 225 -8.81 15.03 20.87
CA ASN A 225 -10.10 14.67 21.40
C ASN A 225 -10.05 13.25 22.00
N PRO A 226 -10.27 13.08 23.33
CA PRO A 226 -10.27 11.76 23.97
C PRO A 226 -11.38 10.80 23.48
N GLU A 227 -12.51 11.32 23.00
CA GLU A 227 -13.61 10.51 22.48
C GLU A 227 -13.31 9.97 21.10
N ASN A 228 -12.56 10.76 20.30
CA ASN A 228 -12.10 10.38 18.95
C ASN A 228 -10.61 10.73 18.83
N PRO A 229 -9.72 9.88 19.33
CA PRO A 229 -8.30 10.21 19.43
C PRO A 229 -7.56 10.20 18.09
N PHE A 230 -8.17 9.70 17.03
CA PHE A 230 -7.60 9.71 15.69
C PHE A 230 -8.69 9.71 14.61
N GLU A 231 -8.31 10.16 13.41
CA GLU A 231 -9.12 10.08 12.20
C GLU A 231 -8.33 9.36 11.10
N ILE A 232 -8.99 8.48 10.37
CA ILE A 232 -8.39 7.80 9.20
C ILE A 232 -8.68 8.67 7.99
N LEU A 233 -7.62 9.26 7.41
CA LEU A 233 -7.71 10.11 6.22
C LEU A 233 -7.71 9.28 4.93
N GLU A 234 -6.97 8.18 4.92
CA GLU A 234 -6.89 7.27 3.78
C GLU A 234 -6.56 5.86 4.25
N TRP A 235 -7.19 4.87 3.61
CA TRP A 235 -6.92 3.46 3.84
C TRP A 235 -6.81 2.73 2.51
N LYS A 236 -5.69 2.08 2.26
CA LYS A 236 -5.44 1.32 1.04
C LYS A 236 -4.96 -0.08 1.35
N VAL A 237 -5.61 -1.05 0.75
CA VAL A 237 -5.19 -2.46 0.74
C VAL A 237 -4.69 -2.79 -0.65
N ASN A 238 -3.46 -3.30 -0.77
CA ASN A 238 -2.90 -3.81 -2.00
C ASN A 238 -2.67 -5.32 -1.84
N GLU A 239 -3.15 -6.06 -2.81
CA GLU A 239 -3.15 -7.50 -2.85
C GLU A 239 -2.23 -8.04 -3.96
#